data_efc5d4631f0f9b98072d76ae739de003
#
_entry.id   efc5d4631f0f9b98072d76ae739de003
#
_cell.length_a   1.000
_cell.length_b   1.000
_cell.length_c   1.000
_cell.angle_alpha   90.00
_cell.angle_beta   90.00
_cell.angle_gamma   90.00
#
_symmetry.space_group_name_H-M   'P 1'
#
loop_
_entity.id
_entity.type
_entity.pdbx_description
1 polymer ?
#
loop_
_entity_poly.entity_id
_entity_poly.type
_entity_poly.pdbx_seq_one_letter_code
_entity_poly.pdbx_strand_id
1 'polypeptide(L)'
;MTGLMLGPKRGAMVVLLYVLLGLLGVPVLPGGRAGLAVLVGPTAGFLLGMIPGVVLTGWLAGTPGVAKNAGKAAGDPSVGWQIARFSLASVAGGILVVYAVGLPWMALVTGMDMDKAAWAIFVFVPGDLVKALLAAVVAQRLRRFLVV
;
A
#
# COMPACT_ATOMS: atom_id res chain seq x y z
N MET A 1 2.46 1.40 4.11
CA MET A 1 3.49 1.64 5.14
C MET A 1 4.86 1.11 4.76
N THR A 2 5.02 -0.17 4.39
CA THR A 2 6.31 -0.76 3.98
C THR A 2 6.99 0.00 2.84
N GLY A 3 6.25 0.40 1.79
CA GLY A 3 6.78 1.24 0.70
C GLY A 3 7.28 2.60 1.18
N LEU A 4 6.59 3.23 2.12
CA LEU A 4 7.01 4.51 2.70
C LEU A 4 8.31 4.39 3.49
N MET A 5 8.50 3.30 4.24
CA MET A 5 9.62 3.11 5.14
C MET A 5 10.86 2.52 4.46
N LEU A 6 10.66 1.51 3.62
CA LEU A 6 11.72 0.69 3.05
C LEU A 6 12.04 1.03 1.58
N GLY A 7 11.20 1.88 0.96
CA GLY A 7 11.30 2.20 -0.46
C GLY A 7 10.70 1.10 -1.36
N PRO A 8 10.79 1.26 -2.70
CA PRO A 8 10.05 0.40 -3.63
C PRO A 8 10.54 -1.05 -3.63
N LYS A 9 11.84 -1.29 -3.69
CA LYS A 9 12.41 -2.65 -3.80
C LYS A 9 12.20 -3.47 -2.53
N ARG A 10 12.65 -2.95 -1.39
CA ARG A 10 12.54 -3.65 -0.09
C ARG A 10 11.08 -3.76 0.36
N GLY A 11 10.27 -2.72 0.11
CA GLY A 11 8.83 -2.75 0.39
C GLY A 11 8.11 -3.82 -0.42
N ALA A 12 8.45 -3.98 -1.71
CA ALA A 12 7.91 -5.04 -2.56
C ALA A 12 8.30 -6.44 -2.06
N MET A 13 9.55 -6.64 -1.65
CA MET A 13 10.00 -7.93 -1.08
C MET A 13 9.22 -8.30 0.18
N VAL A 14 8.97 -7.35 1.07
CA VAL A 14 8.18 -7.59 2.29
C VAL A 14 6.74 -7.96 1.96
N VAL A 15 6.10 -7.25 1.03
CA VAL A 15 4.72 -7.57 0.61
C VAL A 15 4.66 -8.90 -0.12
N LEU A 16 5.64 -9.20 -0.98
CA LEU A 16 5.74 -10.48 -1.65
C LEU A 16 5.86 -11.64 -0.65
N LEU A 17 6.75 -11.50 0.35
CA LEU A 17 6.90 -12.48 1.41
C LEU A 17 5.61 -12.66 2.22
N TYR A 18 4.92 -11.57 2.55
CA TYR A 18 3.63 -11.61 3.23
C TYR A 18 2.58 -12.40 2.44
N VAL A 19 2.47 -12.13 1.13
CA VAL A 19 1.54 -12.85 0.25
C VAL A 19 1.93 -14.33 0.14
N LEU A 20 3.22 -14.64 -0.04
CA LEU A 20 3.70 -16.03 -0.10
C LEU A 20 3.40 -16.80 1.19
N LEU A 21 3.66 -16.22 2.36
CA LEU A 21 3.34 -16.85 3.65
C LEU A 21 1.83 -17.14 3.76
N GLY A 22 1.00 -16.20 3.37
CA GLY A 22 -0.45 -16.40 3.34
C GLY A 22 -0.88 -17.54 2.41
N LEU A 23 -0.26 -17.66 1.23
CA LEU A 23 -0.54 -18.74 0.28
C LEU A 23 -0.02 -20.11 0.75
N LEU A 24 1.07 -20.15 1.50
CA LEU A 24 1.62 -21.36 2.12
C LEU A 24 0.80 -21.87 3.31
N GLY A 25 -0.28 -21.17 3.68
CA GLY A 25 -1.18 -21.63 4.74
C GLY A 25 -0.99 -20.94 6.09
N VAL A 26 -0.10 -19.94 6.19
CA VAL A 26 0.04 -19.16 7.42
C VAL A 26 -1.13 -18.16 7.51
N PRO A 27 -1.89 -18.12 8.62
CA PRO A 27 -3.09 -17.28 8.75
C PRO A 27 -2.76 -15.80 9.00
N VAL A 28 -1.97 -15.21 8.09
CA VAL A 28 -1.53 -13.80 8.14
C VAL A 28 -2.38 -12.87 7.29
N LEU A 29 -3.25 -13.41 6.43
CA LEU A 29 -4.12 -12.62 5.57
C LEU A 29 -5.35 -12.09 6.35
N PRO A 30 -5.98 -11.00 5.88
CA PRO A 30 -7.12 -10.40 6.56
C PRO A 30 -8.25 -11.41 6.82
N GLY A 31 -8.75 -11.43 8.06
CA GLY A 31 -9.76 -12.39 8.51
C GLY A 31 -9.20 -13.78 8.86
N GLY A 32 -7.87 -13.92 9.04
CA GLY A 32 -7.24 -15.21 9.37
C GLY A 32 -7.23 -16.19 8.21
N ARG A 33 -7.44 -15.72 7.00
CA ARG A 33 -7.45 -16.56 5.79
C ARG A 33 -6.04 -17.00 5.43
N ALA A 34 -5.94 -18.17 4.83
CA ALA A 34 -4.68 -18.76 4.40
C ALA A 34 -4.90 -19.78 3.26
N GLY A 35 -3.80 -20.11 2.59
CA GLY A 35 -3.79 -21.14 1.54
C GLY A 35 -4.17 -20.65 0.16
N LEU A 36 -3.98 -21.52 -0.83
CA LEU A 36 -4.21 -21.21 -2.25
C LEU A 36 -5.67 -20.87 -2.57
N ALA A 37 -6.63 -21.32 -1.76
CA ALA A 37 -8.04 -20.99 -1.92
C ALA A 37 -8.32 -19.48 -1.93
N VAL A 38 -7.45 -18.68 -1.31
CA VAL A 38 -7.57 -17.22 -1.31
C VAL A 38 -7.41 -16.63 -2.71
N LEU A 39 -6.63 -17.27 -3.60
CA LEU A 39 -6.42 -16.81 -4.98
C LEU A 39 -7.68 -16.95 -5.85
N VAL A 40 -8.57 -17.87 -5.50
CA VAL A 40 -9.84 -18.07 -6.23
C VAL A 40 -10.93 -17.12 -5.69
N GLY A 41 -10.69 -16.50 -4.55
CA GLY A 41 -11.65 -15.61 -3.91
C GLY A 41 -11.66 -14.18 -4.48
N PRO A 42 -12.69 -13.40 -4.15
CA PRO A 42 -12.84 -12.02 -4.63
C PRO A 42 -11.75 -11.06 -4.12
N THR A 43 -11.03 -11.43 -3.08
CA THR A 43 -9.96 -10.63 -2.47
C THR A 43 -8.59 -10.84 -3.12
N ALA A 44 -8.42 -11.84 -3.98
CA ALA A 44 -7.13 -12.15 -4.62
C ALA A 44 -6.57 -10.97 -5.44
N GLY A 45 -7.43 -10.30 -6.20
CA GLY A 45 -7.02 -9.12 -6.97
C GLY A 45 -6.43 -8.01 -6.12
N PHE A 46 -6.95 -7.80 -4.92
CA PHE A 46 -6.41 -6.81 -3.97
C PHE A 46 -5.03 -7.24 -3.44
N LEU A 47 -4.84 -8.52 -3.15
CA LEU A 47 -3.53 -9.06 -2.73
C LEU A 47 -2.49 -8.89 -3.84
N LEU A 48 -2.83 -9.23 -5.07
CA LEU A 48 -1.96 -9.04 -6.23
C LEU A 48 -1.68 -7.55 -6.48
N GLY A 49 -2.68 -6.69 -6.33
CA GLY A 49 -2.56 -5.23 -6.46
C GLY A 49 -1.65 -4.59 -5.39
N MET A 50 -1.47 -5.24 -4.22
CA MET A 50 -0.57 -4.72 -3.17
C MET A 50 0.88 -4.66 -3.64
N ILE A 51 1.34 -5.57 -4.52
CA ILE A 51 2.72 -5.61 -5.00
C ILE A 51 3.05 -4.36 -5.85
N PRO A 52 2.37 -4.09 -6.97
CA PRO A 52 2.60 -2.84 -7.70
C PRO A 52 2.24 -1.59 -6.88
N GLY A 53 1.24 -1.68 -6.00
CA GLY A 53 0.85 -0.59 -5.11
C GLY A 53 1.97 -0.17 -4.17
N VAL A 54 2.68 -1.11 -3.53
CA VAL A 54 3.81 -0.80 -2.65
C VAL A 54 5.01 -0.26 -3.41
N VAL A 55 5.25 -0.72 -4.64
CA VAL A 55 6.32 -0.22 -5.51
C VAL A 55 6.05 1.25 -5.84
N LEU A 56 4.85 1.58 -6.29
CA LEU A 56 4.46 2.96 -6.61
C LEU A 56 4.53 3.86 -5.37
N THR A 57 3.98 3.41 -4.23
CA THR A 57 4.08 4.15 -2.96
C THR A 57 5.53 4.45 -2.60
N GLY A 58 6.40 3.46 -2.70
CA GLY A 58 7.82 3.61 -2.36
C GLY A 58 8.57 4.51 -3.34
N TRP A 59 8.21 4.47 -4.61
CA TRP A 59 8.79 5.32 -5.65
C TRP A 59 8.38 6.79 -5.46
N LEU A 60 7.10 7.07 -5.27
CA LEU A 60 6.59 8.42 -5.03
C LEU A 60 7.09 9.01 -3.70
N ALA A 61 7.19 8.19 -2.66
CA ALA A 61 7.72 8.61 -1.35
C ALA A 61 9.23 8.87 -1.37
N GLY A 62 9.96 8.33 -2.34
CA GLY A 62 11.41 8.37 -2.43
C GLY A 62 12.11 7.43 -1.43
N THR A 63 13.26 6.91 -1.84
CA THR A 63 14.08 6.03 -0.99
C THR A 63 14.67 6.81 0.20
N PRO A 64 14.70 6.25 1.41
CA PRO A 64 15.21 6.94 2.60
C PRO A 64 16.61 7.53 2.48
N GLY A 65 17.50 6.91 1.68
CA GLY A 65 18.85 7.40 1.45
C GLY A 65 18.96 8.55 0.44
N VAL A 66 18.08 8.63 -0.53
CA VAL A 66 18.09 9.67 -1.58
C VAL A 66 17.49 10.98 -1.06
N ALA A 67 16.52 10.90 -0.16
CA ALA A 67 15.94 12.07 0.48
C ALA A 67 16.94 12.86 1.35
N LYS A 68 17.95 12.18 1.92
CA LYS A 68 19.00 12.81 2.74
C LYS A 68 19.91 13.74 1.91
N ASN A 69 20.19 13.39 0.65
CA ASN A 69 21.01 14.20 -0.24
C ASN A 69 20.22 15.33 -0.92
N ALA A 70 18.94 15.11 -1.18
CA ALA A 70 18.07 16.15 -1.74
C ALA A 70 17.72 17.24 -0.69
N GLY A 71 17.54 16.86 0.58
CA GLY A 71 17.25 17.81 1.66
C GLY A 71 18.41 18.77 1.96
N LYS A 72 19.66 18.32 1.78
CA LYS A 72 20.84 19.21 1.95
C LYS A 72 20.99 20.26 0.85
N ALA A 73 20.44 19.98 -0.34
CA ALA A 73 20.53 20.90 -1.48
C ALA A 73 19.34 21.87 -1.60
N ALA A 74 18.21 21.60 -0.97
CA ALA A 74 16.93 22.32 -1.20
C ALA A 74 16.28 22.91 0.07
N GLY A 75 17.06 23.08 1.17
CA GLY A 75 16.43 23.45 2.46
C GLY A 75 15.53 22.32 2.99
N ASP A 76 15.51 22.12 4.31
CA ASP A 76 14.75 21.00 4.91
C ASP A 76 13.24 21.18 4.60
N PRO A 77 12.60 20.32 3.79
CA PRO A 77 11.22 20.51 3.42
C PRO A 77 10.35 20.46 4.66
N SER A 78 9.43 21.40 4.80
CA SER A 78 8.56 21.49 5.97
C SER A 78 7.90 20.13 6.28
N VAL A 79 7.73 19.81 7.55
CA VAL A 79 7.11 18.54 8.01
C VAL A 79 5.76 18.30 7.32
N GLY A 80 4.99 19.37 7.13
CA GLY A 80 3.71 19.33 6.43
C GLY A 80 3.82 18.83 5.00
N TRP A 81 4.82 19.30 4.25
CA TRP A 81 5.06 18.86 2.87
C TRP A 81 5.44 17.36 2.81
N GLN A 82 6.26 16.88 3.74
CA GLN A 82 6.62 15.45 3.80
C GLN A 82 5.39 14.58 4.09
N ILE A 83 4.54 14.99 5.04
CA ILE A 83 3.29 14.28 5.35
C ILE A 83 2.36 14.29 4.13
N ALA A 84 2.18 15.44 3.47
CA ALA A 84 1.35 15.53 2.27
C ALA A 84 1.85 14.59 1.15
N ARG A 85 3.16 14.60 0.88
CA ARG A 85 3.78 13.70 -0.11
C ARG A 85 3.57 12.23 0.24
N PHE A 86 3.76 11.84 1.50
CA PHE A 86 3.57 10.46 1.95
C PHE A 86 2.11 10.03 1.91
N SER A 87 1.19 10.94 2.24
CA SER A 87 -0.25 10.70 2.11
C SER A 87 -0.65 10.48 0.66
N LEU A 88 -0.21 11.36 -0.25
CA LEU A 88 -0.46 11.21 -1.69
C LEU A 88 0.14 9.90 -2.24
N ALA A 89 1.37 9.56 -1.86
CA ALA A 89 2.00 8.30 -2.25
C ALA A 89 1.23 7.08 -1.73
N SER A 90 0.70 7.15 -0.50
CA SER A 90 -0.11 6.08 0.09
C SER A 90 -1.47 5.94 -0.59
N VAL A 91 -2.12 7.04 -0.94
CA VAL A 91 -3.39 7.03 -1.67
C VAL A 91 -3.17 6.48 -3.08
N ALA A 92 -2.17 6.99 -3.81
CA ALA A 92 -1.89 6.55 -5.18
C ALA A 92 -1.54 5.05 -5.25
N GLY A 93 -0.59 4.59 -4.46
CA GLY A 93 -0.16 3.19 -4.48
C GLY A 93 -1.07 2.27 -3.65
N GLY A 94 -1.46 2.69 -2.45
CA GLY A 94 -2.22 1.85 -1.53
C GLY A 94 -3.72 1.77 -1.83
N ILE A 95 -4.31 2.78 -2.44
CA ILE A 95 -5.74 2.80 -2.78
C ILE A 95 -5.93 2.66 -4.28
N LEU A 96 -5.46 3.62 -5.09
CA LEU A 96 -5.78 3.63 -6.52
C LEU A 96 -5.26 2.38 -7.25
N VAL A 97 -3.99 2.01 -7.07
CA VAL A 97 -3.41 0.83 -7.74
C VAL A 97 -4.05 -0.46 -7.22
N VAL A 98 -4.20 -0.59 -5.91
CA VAL A 98 -4.79 -1.80 -5.32
C VAL A 98 -6.23 -1.99 -5.76
N TYR A 99 -7.00 -0.90 -5.85
CA TYR A 99 -8.39 -0.95 -6.30
C TYR A 99 -8.51 -1.15 -7.81
N ALA A 100 -7.60 -0.56 -8.61
CA ALA A 100 -7.57 -0.76 -10.05
C ALA A 100 -7.34 -2.24 -10.44
N VAL A 101 -6.62 -3.00 -9.63
CA VAL A 101 -6.43 -4.45 -9.83
C VAL A 101 -7.54 -5.25 -9.13
N GLY A 102 -7.91 -4.86 -7.91
CA GLY A 102 -8.85 -5.59 -7.07
C GLY A 102 -10.31 -5.54 -7.57
N LEU A 103 -10.77 -4.38 -8.05
CA LEU A 103 -12.13 -4.19 -8.54
C LEU A 103 -12.49 -5.09 -9.73
N PRO A 104 -11.73 -5.07 -10.85
CA PRO A 104 -12.01 -5.95 -11.98
C PRO A 104 -11.97 -7.43 -11.60
N TRP A 105 -11.00 -7.81 -10.77
CA TRP A 105 -10.91 -9.19 -10.27
C TRP A 105 -12.14 -9.57 -9.46
N MET A 106 -12.56 -8.72 -8.53
CA MET A 106 -13.75 -8.97 -7.70
C MET A 106 -15.01 -9.12 -8.57
N ALA A 107 -15.21 -8.21 -9.54
CA ALA A 107 -16.33 -8.27 -10.46
C ALA A 107 -16.35 -9.58 -11.27
N LEU A 108 -15.20 -10.00 -11.80
CA LEU A 108 -15.06 -11.25 -12.57
C LEU A 108 -15.37 -12.50 -11.72
N VAL A 109 -14.83 -12.58 -10.53
CA VAL A 109 -14.95 -13.78 -9.67
C VAL A 109 -16.36 -13.89 -9.06
N THR A 110 -17.00 -12.76 -8.75
CA THR A 110 -18.34 -12.76 -8.15
C THR A 110 -19.47 -12.71 -9.17
N GLY A 111 -19.16 -12.44 -10.44
CA GLY A 111 -20.16 -12.21 -11.48
C GLY A 111 -20.99 -10.93 -11.28
N MET A 112 -20.52 -10.01 -10.45
CA MET A 112 -21.18 -8.73 -10.19
C MET A 112 -20.86 -7.72 -11.29
N ASP A 113 -21.82 -6.86 -11.59
CA ASP A 113 -21.59 -5.69 -12.42
C ASP A 113 -20.53 -4.79 -11.77
N MET A 114 -19.71 -4.12 -12.59
CA MET A 114 -18.63 -3.25 -12.12
C MET A 114 -19.13 -2.15 -11.18
N ASP A 115 -20.31 -1.59 -11.44
CA ASP A 115 -20.93 -0.54 -10.62
C ASP A 115 -21.22 -1.04 -9.21
N LYS A 116 -21.79 -2.26 -9.09
CA LYS A 116 -22.07 -2.89 -7.79
C LYS A 116 -20.79 -3.19 -7.03
N ALA A 117 -19.76 -3.68 -7.72
CA ALA A 117 -18.44 -3.92 -7.13
C ALA A 117 -17.81 -2.60 -6.64
N ALA A 118 -17.92 -1.53 -7.42
CA ALA A 118 -17.43 -0.21 -7.04
C ALA A 118 -18.15 0.34 -5.80
N TRP A 119 -19.47 0.23 -5.74
CA TRP A 119 -20.26 0.64 -4.57
C TRP A 119 -19.90 -0.18 -3.31
N ALA A 120 -19.71 -1.49 -3.44
CA ALA A 120 -19.31 -2.34 -2.32
C ALA A 120 -17.97 -1.90 -1.71
N ILE A 121 -17.04 -1.41 -2.52
CA ILE A 121 -15.73 -0.94 -2.07
C ILE A 121 -15.77 0.50 -1.57
N PHE A 122 -16.66 1.33 -2.10
CA PHE A 122 -16.76 2.74 -1.72
C PHE A 122 -16.94 2.95 -0.21
N VAL A 123 -17.60 2.01 0.48
CA VAL A 123 -17.77 2.00 1.94
C VAL A 123 -16.41 1.92 2.67
N PHE A 124 -15.39 1.30 2.06
CA PHE A 124 -14.07 1.15 2.68
C PHE A 124 -13.16 2.35 2.43
N VAL A 125 -13.44 3.16 1.40
CA VAL A 125 -12.59 4.31 1.01
C VAL A 125 -12.34 5.29 2.15
N PRO A 126 -13.33 5.72 2.95
CA PRO A 126 -13.07 6.64 4.06
C PRO A 126 -12.09 6.07 5.10
N GLY A 127 -12.27 4.77 5.43
CA GLY A 127 -11.37 4.07 6.35
C GLY A 127 -9.95 3.95 5.80
N ASP A 128 -9.81 3.69 4.51
CA ASP A 128 -8.50 3.55 3.87
C ASP A 128 -7.78 4.90 3.71
N LEU A 129 -8.51 6.00 3.52
CA LEU A 129 -7.94 7.35 3.55
C LEU A 129 -7.40 7.70 4.95
N VAL A 130 -8.12 7.38 6.01
CA VAL A 130 -7.65 7.56 7.39
C VAL A 130 -6.39 6.73 7.64
N LYS A 131 -6.38 5.46 7.23
CA LYS A 131 -5.19 4.59 7.33
C LYS A 131 -4.00 5.14 6.54
N ALA A 132 -4.23 5.68 5.34
CA ALA A 132 -3.18 6.28 4.51
C ALA A 132 -2.56 7.49 5.20
N LEU A 133 -3.38 8.36 5.79
CA LEU A 133 -2.92 9.52 6.54
C LEU A 133 -2.14 9.12 7.80
N LEU A 134 -2.67 8.18 8.60
CA LEU A 134 -1.97 7.66 9.77
C LEU A 134 -0.63 7.02 9.39
N ALA A 135 -0.60 6.22 8.33
CA ALA A 135 0.63 5.62 7.83
C ALA A 135 1.66 6.68 7.40
N ALA A 136 1.22 7.79 6.81
CA ALA A 136 2.09 8.89 6.42
C ALA A 136 2.70 9.60 7.63
N VAL A 137 1.88 9.91 8.64
CA VAL A 137 2.32 10.56 9.89
C VAL A 137 3.31 9.67 10.65
N VAL A 138 2.97 8.39 10.81
CA VAL A 138 3.84 7.42 11.51
C VAL A 138 5.15 7.21 10.75
N ALA A 139 5.09 7.05 9.42
CA ALA A 139 6.28 6.88 8.59
C ALA A 139 7.20 8.11 8.67
N GLN A 140 6.64 9.31 8.66
CA GLN A 140 7.41 10.55 8.78
C GLN A 140 8.12 10.63 10.14
N ARG A 141 7.43 10.29 11.23
CA ARG A 141 8.04 10.26 12.56
C ARG A 141 9.14 9.20 12.67
N LEU A 142 8.86 7.96 12.24
CA LEU A 142 9.83 6.87 12.30
C LEU A 142 11.07 7.13 11.44
N ARG A 143 10.91 7.72 10.25
CA ARG A 143 12.07 8.09 9.41
C ARG A 143 13.00 9.06 10.11
N ARG A 144 12.50 9.97 10.96
CA ARG A 144 13.34 10.88 11.75
C ARG A 144 14.22 10.14 12.76
N PHE A 145 13.72 9.04 13.35
CA PHE A 145 14.48 8.25 14.33
C PHE A 145 15.43 7.24 13.67
N LEU A 146 15.10 6.70 12.49
CA LEU A 146 15.89 5.68 11.82
C LEU A 146 17.01 6.24 10.91
N VAL A 147 17.00 7.53 10.64
CA VAL A 147 17.95 8.23 9.78
C VAL A 147 18.86 9.15 10.63
N VAL A 148 19.24 8.68 11.82
CA VAL A 148 20.33 9.29 12.59
C VAL A 148 21.67 8.74 12.13
#